data_be75a090c1e5420bbd514a7e1641711a
#
_entry.id   be75a090c1e5420bbd514a7e1641711a
#
_cell.length_a   1.000
_cell.length_b   1.000
_cell.length_c   1.000
_cell.angle_alpha   90.00
_cell.angle_beta   90.00
_cell.angle_gamma   90.00
#
_symmetry.space_group_name_H-M   'P 1'
#
loop_
_entity.id
_entity.type
_entity.pdbx_description
1 polymer ?
#
loop_
_entity_poly.entity_id
_entity_poly.type
_entity_poly.pdbx_seq_one_letter_code
_entity_poly.pdbx_strand_id
1 'polypeptide(L)'
;VGGEILSATLKNLAKNARILFCGWMSTYNNDESLPGPHNMWQILAKTARLEGFLISDYFGDFENGVPTMANWVKEGKIKFKEDIVEGLENTPEAFLKLFNGTNDGKLMVKV
;
A
#
# COMPACT_ATOMS: atom_id res chain seq x y z
N VAL A 1 -4.92 0.59 2.10
CA VAL A 1 -6.02 0.51 1.15
C VAL A 1 -7.37 0.70 1.85
N GLY A 2 -7.68 -0.07 2.89
CA GLY A 2 -8.97 0.01 3.60
C GLY A 2 -10.08 -0.78 2.90
N GLY A 3 -11.34 -0.43 3.22
CA GLY A 3 -12.54 -0.96 2.55
C GLY A 3 -12.64 -2.49 2.52
N GLU A 4 -13.13 -3.00 1.41
CA GLU A 4 -13.32 -4.44 1.20
C GLU A 4 -12.01 -5.24 1.22
N ILE A 5 -10.91 -4.63 0.77
CA ILE A 5 -9.58 -5.28 0.80
C ILE A 5 -9.13 -5.51 2.24
N LEU A 6 -9.34 -4.54 3.14
CA LEU A 6 -9.07 -4.74 4.55
C LEU A 6 -9.96 -5.84 5.14
N SER A 7 -11.26 -5.85 4.80
CA SER A 7 -12.20 -6.88 5.24
C SER A 7 -11.77 -8.28 4.78
N ALA A 8 -11.31 -8.41 3.52
CA ALA A 8 -10.78 -9.67 2.99
C ALA A 8 -9.48 -10.09 3.70
N THR A 9 -8.58 -9.14 3.96
CA THR A 9 -7.34 -9.38 4.70
C THR A 9 -7.63 -9.92 6.10
N LEU A 10 -8.56 -9.29 6.83
CA LEU A 10 -8.94 -9.72 8.17
C LEU A 10 -9.49 -11.15 8.21
N LYS A 11 -10.21 -11.60 7.18
CA LYS A 11 -10.69 -13.00 7.07
C LYS A 11 -9.58 -14.03 6.95
N ASN A 12 -8.43 -13.62 6.40
CA ASN A 12 -7.31 -14.50 6.06
C ASN A 12 -6.11 -14.38 7.01
N LEU A 13 -6.29 -13.80 8.18
CA LEU A 13 -5.20 -13.62 9.15
C LEU A 13 -4.67 -14.96 9.68
N ALA A 14 -3.36 -15.09 9.70
CA ALA A 14 -2.68 -16.11 10.48
C ALA A 14 -2.76 -15.80 11.99
N LYS A 15 -2.51 -16.80 12.83
CA LYS A 15 -2.35 -16.59 14.28
C LYS A 15 -1.14 -15.67 14.54
N ASN A 16 -1.31 -14.70 15.43
CA ASN A 16 -0.31 -13.68 15.77
C ASN A 16 0.13 -12.77 14.60
N ALA A 17 -0.71 -12.63 13.58
CA ALA A 17 -0.42 -11.76 12.45
C ALA A 17 -0.17 -10.31 12.90
N ARG A 18 0.69 -9.61 12.13
CA ARG A 18 0.91 -8.18 12.26
C ARG A 18 0.45 -7.48 10.98
N ILE A 19 -0.46 -6.54 11.10
CA ILE A 19 -0.96 -5.72 10.01
C ILE A 19 -0.35 -4.33 10.15
N LEU A 20 0.45 -3.93 9.17
CA LEU A 20 1.00 -2.58 9.06
C LEU A 20 0.02 -1.70 8.30
N PHE A 21 -0.54 -0.73 8.98
CA PHE A 21 -1.58 0.15 8.46
C PHE A 21 -0.98 1.50 8.06
N CYS A 22 -0.73 1.66 6.76
CA CYS A 22 0.00 2.81 6.22
C CYS A 22 -0.84 3.71 5.29
N GLY A 23 -2.15 3.47 5.16
CA GLY A 23 -3.02 4.30 4.33
C GLY A 23 -4.46 3.81 4.27
N TRP A 24 -5.37 4.68 3.84
CA TRP A 24 -6.82 4.45 3.77
C TRP A 24 -7.41 4.96 2.45
N MET A 25 -6.87 4.50 1.32
CA MET A 25 -7.20 5.03 -0.01
C MET A 25 -8.64 4.81 -0.43
N SER A 26 -9.32 3.79 0.11
CA SER A 26 -10.69 3.42 -0.27
C SER A 26 -11.73 4.52 -0.02
N THR A 27 -11.41 5.53 0.78
CA THR A 27 -12.34 6.63 1.11
C THR A 27 -11.97 7.96 0.46
N TYR A 28 -10.88 8.07 -0.28
CA TYR A 28 -10.39 9.35 -0.79
C TYR A 28 -11.36 10.06 -1.74
N ASN A 29 -12.22 9.30 -2.43
CA ASN A 29 -13.20 9.83 -3.37
C ASN A 29 -14.63 9.80 -2.84
N ASN A 30 -14.82 9.52 -1.55
CA ASN A 30 -16.15 9.44 -0.95
C ASN A 30 -16.36 10.61 0.01
N ASP A 31 -17.43 11.36 -0.20
CA ASP A 31 -17.83 12.48 0.66
C ASP A 31 -18.49 12.01 1.97
N GLU A 32 -18.92 10.74 2.02
CA GLU A 32 -19.55 10.15 3.18
C GLU A 32 -18.60 9.23 3.94
N SER A 33 -18.71 9.18 5.25
CA SER A 33 -17.97 8.23 6.08
C SER A 33 -18.45 6.81 5.77
N LEU A 34 -17.60 6.01 5.16
CA LEU A 34 -17.90 4.60 4.96
C LEU A 34 -17.78 3.83 6.29
N PRO A 35 -18.67 2.88 6.54
CA PRO A 35 -18.54 2.01 7.71
C PRO A 35 -17.23 1.25 7.67
N GLY A 36 -16.59 1.10 8.82
CA GLY A 36 -15.39 0.27 8.95
C GLY A 36 -15.69 -1.21 8.69
N PRO A 37 -14.65 -2.06 8.60
CA PRO A 37 -14.84 -3.49 8.40
C PRO A 37 -15.58 -4.11 9.59
N HIS A 38 -16.67 -4.83 9.32
CA HIS A 38 -17.51 -5.45 10.37
C HIS A 38 -16.83 -6.65 11.04
N ASN A 39 -15.73 -7.12 10.48
CA ASN A 39 -15.01 -8.30 10.92
C ASN A 39 -13.74 -8.00 11.73
N MET A 40 -13.65 -6.82 12.36
CA MET A 40 -12.52 -6.45 13.24
C MET A 40 -12.29 -7.45 14.38
N TRP A 41 -13.33 -8.19 14.79
CA TRP A 41 -13.21 -9.25 15.78
C TRP A 41 -12.21 -10.34 15.42
N GLN A 42 -11.85 -10.48 14.14
CA GLN A 42 -10.80 -11.40 13.69
C GLN A 42 -9.43 -11.08 14.31
N ILE A 43 -9.16 -9.81 14.61
CA ILE A 43 -7.93 -9.40 15.30
C ILE A 43 -7.86 -10.06 16.67
N LEU A 44 -8.98 -10.05 17.41
CA LEU A 44 -9.08 -10.76 18.68
C LEU A 44 -8.93 -12.27 18.53
N ALA A 45 -9.70 -12.89 17.62
CA ALA A 45 -9.72 -14.33 17.43
C ALA A 45 -8.34 -14.88 17.00
N LYS A 46 -7.56 -14.09 16.27
CA LYS A 46 -6.22 -14.46 15.80
C LYS A 46 -5.08 -13.97 16.69
N THR A 47 -5.38 -13.29 17.79
CA THR A 47 -4.35 -12.64 18.63
C THR A 47 -3.45 -11.75 17.77
N ALA A 48 -4.01 -11.15 16.74
CA ALA A 48 -3.30 -10.31 15.80
C ALA A 48 -3.19 -8.88 16.33
N ARG A 49 -2.34 -8.08 15.71
CA ARG A 49 -2.24 -6.65 15.97
C ARG A 49 -2.29 -5.85 14.69
N LEU A 50 -2.96 -4.71 14.76
CA LEU A 50 -3.02 -3.70 13.72
C LEU A 50 -2.25 -2.49 14.21
N GLU A 51 -1.25 -2.03 13.47
CA GLU A 51 -0.35 -0.96 13.86
C GLU A 51 -0.26 0.08 12.75
N GLY A 52 -0.66 1.31 13.04
CA GLY A 52 -0.52 2.43 12.12
C GLY A 52 0.88 3.05 12.19
N PHE A 53 1.36 3.56 11.07
CA PHE A 53 2.59 4.35 11.03
C PHE A 53 2.57 5.36 9.87
N LEU A 54 3.34 6.43 10.02
CA LEU A 54 3.66 7.36 8.95
C LEU A 54 5.11 7.19 8.53
N ILE A 55 5.36 7.16 7.24
CA ILE A 55 6.74 7.02 6.73
C ILE A 55 7.64 8.19 7.15
N SER A 56 7.07 9.37 7.37
CA SER A 56 7.78 10.54 7.88
C SER A 56 8.48 10.31 9.22
N ASP A 57 7.92 9.43 10.06
CA ASP A 57 8.46 9.13 11.38
C ASP A 57 9.79 8.33 11.31
N TYR A 58 10.08 7.78 10.13
CA TYR A 58 11.23 6.91 9.84
C TYR A 58 12.27 7.55 8.90
N PHE A 59 12.18 8.83 8.61
CA PHE A 59 13.15 9.49 7.71
C PHE A 59 14.61 9.38 8.20
N GLY A 60 14.82 9.36 9.52
CA GLY A 60 16.14 9.13 10.09
C GLY A 60 16.75 7.75 9.81
N ASP A 61 15.93 6.75 9.48
CA ASP A 61 16.39 5.40 9.19
C ASP A 61 16.70 5.16 7.71
N PHE A 62 16.46 6.15 6.83
CA PHE A 62 16.61 5.99 5.38
C PHE A 62 18.05 5.74 4.95
N GLU A 63 19.03 6.29 5.67
CA GLU A 63 20.45 6.04 5.39
C GLU A 63 20.81 4.55 5.46
N ASN A 64 20.14 3.80 6.33
CA ASN A 64 20.33 2.35 6.48
C ASN A 64 19.30 1.54 5.65
N GLY A 65 18.06 2.00 5.60
CA GLY A 65 16.96 1.32 4.94
C GLY A 65 17.12 1.24 3.43
N VAL A 66 17.48 2.35 2.79
CA VAL A 66 17.59 2.42 1.32
C VAL A 66 18.68 1.48 0.77
N PRO A 67 19.93 1.46 1.30
CA PRO A 67 20.94 0.51 0.85
C PRO A 67 20.55 -0.94 1.08
N THR A 68 19.89 -1.23 2.20
CA THR A 68 19.41 -2.58 2.53
C THR A 68 18.39 -3.05 1.50
N MET A 69 17.41 -2.23 1.17
CA MET A 69 16.40 -2.55 0.15
C MET A 69 17.02 -2.69 -1.24
N ALA A 70 17.97 -1.82 -1.61
CA ALA A 70 18.69 -1.91 -2.88
C ALA A 70 19.45 -3.24 -3.02
N ASN A 71 20.07 -3.71 -1.94
CA ASN A 71 20.73 -5.01 -1.92
C ASN A 71 19.72 -6.16 -2.10
N TRP A 72 18.57 -6.12 -1.43
CA TRP A 72 17.53 -7.12 -1.60
C TRP A 72 16.95 -7.17 -3.02
N VAL A 73 16.87 -6.01 -3.69
CA VAL A 73 16.51 -5.96 -5.12
C VAL A 73 17.57 -6.65 -5.96
N LYS A 74 18.86 -6.33 -5.76
CA LYS A 74 19.99 -6.97 -6.48
C LYS A 74 20.05 -8.48 -6.28
N GLU A 75 19.73 -8.95 -5.09
CA GLU A 75 19.69 -10.36 -4.73
C GLU A 75 18.41 -11.07 -5.22
N GLY A 76 17.48 -10.36 -5.84
CA GLY A 76 16.19 -10.89 -6.30
C GLY A 76 15.19 -11.24 -5.17
N LYS A 77 15.49 -10.83 -3.93
CA LYS A 77 14.59 -11.01 -2.78
C LYS A 77 13.36 -10.11 -2.83
N ILE A 78 13.51 -8.92 -3.40
CA ILE A 78 12.41 -7.98 -3.68
C ILE A 78 12.18 -7.97 -5.18
N LYS A 79 10.94 -8.23 -5.57
CA LYS A 79 10.46 -8.06 -6.95
C LYS A 79 9.65 -6.78 -7.02
N PHE A 80 9.90 -5.98 -8.03
CA PHE A 80 9.14 -4.76 -8.30
C PHE A 80 8.66 -4.78 -9.75
N LYS A 81 7.65 -3.98 -10.02
CA LYS A 81 7.13 -3.78 -11.37
C LYS A 81 6.89 -2.29 -11.59
N GLU A 82 7.22 -1.84 -12.77
CA GLU A 82 7.08 -0.45 -13.20
C GLU A 82 6.09 -0.39 -14.37
N ASP A 83 5.19 0.60 -14.33
CA ASP A 83 4.32 0.99 -15.44
C ASP A 83 4.81 2.37 -15.92
N ILE A 84 5.50 2.41 -17.05
CA ILE A 84 6.13 3.62 -17.56
C ILE A 84 5.31 4.17 -18.71
N VAL A 85 4.87 5.42 -18.58
CA VAL A 85 4.21 6.19 -19.63
C VAL A 85 5.22 7.20 -20.18
N GLU A 86 5.46 7.18 -21.50
CA GLU A 86 6.39 8.10 -22.15
C GLU A 86 5.72 9.46 -22.41
N GLY A 87 6.46 10.54 -22.20
CA GLY A 87 6.07 11.91 -22.51
C GLY A 87 5.32 12.62 -21.39
N LEU A 88 5.78 13.83 -21.06
CA LEU A 88 5.19 14.68 -20.01
C LEU A 88 3.72 15.04 -20.31
N GLU A 89 3.38 15.19 -21.58
CA GLU A 89 2.02 15.48 -22.07
C GLU A 89 1.00 14.41 -21.66
N ASN A 90 1.44 13.18 -21.43
CA ASN A 90 0.59 12.06 -21.03
C ASN A 90 0.39 11.96 -19.52
N THR A 91 0.96 12.87 -18.72
CA THR A 91 0.83 12.88 -17.26
C THR A 91 -0.62 12.90 -16.77
N PRO A 92 -1.53 13.73 -17.33
CA PRO A 92 -2.92 13.75 -16.85
C PRO A 92 -3.62 12.39 -17.03
N GLU A 93 -3.42 11.73 -18.18
CA GLU A 93 -3.99 10.43 -18.45
C GLU A 93 -3.37 9.34 -17.56
N ALA A 94 -2.04 9.37 -17.41
CA ALA A 94 -1.33 8.48 -16.50
C ALA A 94 -1.85 8.61 -15.06
N PHE A 95 -2.09 9.84 -14.59
CA PHE A 95 -2.62 10.09 -13.26
C PHE A 95 -4.00 9.43 -13.04
N LEU A 96 -4.87 9.48 -14.06
CA LEU A 96 -6.20 8.84 -13.98
C LEU A 96 -6.13 7.31 -13.83
N LYS A 97 -5.07 6.66 -14.32
CA LYS A 97 -4.86 5.21 -14.10
C LYS A 97 -4.87 4.83 -12.62
N LEU A 98 -4.36 5.71 -11.73
CA LEU A 98 -4.34 5.45 -10.28
C LEU A 98 -5.74 5.34 -9.68
N PHE A 99 -6.71 6.10 -10.21
CA PHE A 99 -8.10 6.09 -9.74
C PHE A 99 -8.90 4.93 -10.35
N ASN A 100 -8.55 4.53 -11.56
CA ASN A 100 -9.21 3.45 -12.27
C ASN A 100 -8.61 2.07 -11.93
N GLY A 101 -7.48 2.04 -11.22
CA GLY A 101 -6.77 0.80 -10.87
C GLY A 101 -6.23 0.06 -12.10
N THR A 102 -5.94 0.77 -13.20
CA THR A 102 -5.44 0.18 -14.45
C THR A 102 -3.93 0.20 -14.59
N ASN A 103 -3.21 0.81 -13.64
CA ASN A 103 -1.76 0.74 -13.58
C ASN A 103 -1.31 -0.63 -13.06
N ASP A 104 -0.21 -1.13 -13.61
CA ASP A 104 0.35 -2.44 -13.24
C ASP A 104 1.77 -2.28 -12.67
N GLY A 105 1.83 -1.94 -11.39
CA GLY A 105 3.07 -1.65 -10.66
C GLY A 105 3.23 -0.18 -10.31
N LYS A 106 4.48 0.28 -10.15
CA LYS A 106 4.79 1.68 -9.86
C LYS A 106 4.60 2.52 -11.12
N LEU A 107 3.55 3.32 -11.15
CA LEU A 107 3.29 4.23 -12.26
C LEU A 107 4.29 5.39 -12.26
N MET A 108 4.92 5.60 -13.39
CA MET A 108 5.89 6.68 -13.63
C MET A 108 5.66 7.30 -15.00
N VAL A 109 5.96 8.60 -15.13
CA VAL A 109 6.01 9.29 -16.42
C VAL A 109 7.47 9.62 -16.72
N LYS A 110 7.94 9.14 -17.85
CA LYS A 110 9.29 9.45 -18.33
C LYS A 110 9.22 10.72 -19.17
N VAL A 111 9.98 11.73 -18.78
CA VAL A 111 10.10 13.04 -19.41
C VAL A 111 11.36 13.13 -20.27
#